data_2cda2ee92b7a0757ace97b422034c684
#
_entry.id   2cda2ee92b7a0757ace97b422034c684
#
_cell.length_a   1.000
_cell.length_b   1.000
_cell.length_c   1.000
_cell.angle_alpha   90.00
_cell.angle_beta   90.00
_cell.angle_gamma   90.00
#
_symmetry.space_group_name_H-M   'P 1'
#
loop_
_entity.id
_entity.type
_entity.pdbx_description
1 polymer ?
#
loop_
_entity_poly.entity_id
_entity_poly.type
_entity_poly.pdbx_seq_one_letter_code
_entity_poly.pdbx_strand_id
1 'polypeptide(L)'
;MKKGAIFDMDGLMFDTERLYQTIWNEFAQARGITLGEGFAREIGDTSGDLLRSVIVKYYHTEDPDGLFAQVLEEARRRLRQSVPLKPGLSELLDYLRENHVTLAVASSSPIDLIRSNLRVSECEPYFDQVISGHGLKRCKPFPDVFLNAAEELRLPPADCYVLEDSINGVLAGLAAGCTTIMVPDYSEPTQEIIEKGAKICSSLLEVRERIEQGEF
;
A
#
# COMPACT_ATOMS: atom_id res chain seq x y z
N MET A 1 22.35 0.08 8.37
CA MET A 1 20.89 0.13 8.59
C MET A 1 20.47 1.58 8.75
N LYS A 2 19.33 1.98 8.15
CA LYS A 2 18.75 3.34 8.30
C LYS A 2 18.13 3.53 9.67
N LYS A 3 17.85 4.78 10.04
CA LYS A 3 17.24 5.12 11.34
C LYS A 3 15.72 5.12 11.32
N GLY A 4 15.11 5.26 10.13
CA GLY A 4 13.67 5.26 9.94
C GLY A 4 13.23 4.27 8.85
N ALA A 5 11.99 3.77 8.96
CA ALA A 5 11.33 3.01 7.91
C ALA A 5 9.88 3.48 7.78
N ILE A 6 9.49 3.79 6.55
CA ILE A 6 8.17 4.30 6.20
C ILE A 6 7.49 3.26 5.33
N PHE A 7 6.37 2.75 5.81
CA PHE A 7 5.62 1.69 5.17
C PHE A 7 4.41 2.27 4.42
N ASP A 8 4.22 1.89 3.18
CA ASP A 8 2.88 1.93 2.61
C ASP A 8 1.98 0.91 3.35
N MET A 9 0.67 1.00 3.16
CA MET A 9 -0.28 0.16 3.87
C MET A 9 -0.92 -0.89 2.97
N ASP A 10 -1.67 -0.43 1.97
CA ASP A 10 -2.52 -1.29 1.14
C ASP A 10 -1.67 -2.01 0.09
N GLY A 11 -1.74 -3.34 0.03
CA GLY A 11 -0.89 -4.16 -0.86
C GLY A 11 0.50 -4.49 -0.29
N LEU A 12 1.05 -3.66 0.60
CA LEU A 12 2.35 -3.89 1.23
C LEU A 12 2.25 -4.54 2.62
N MET A 13 1.58 -3.89 3.56
CA MET A 13 1.37 -4.39 4.93
C MET A 13 0.19 -5.34 5.00
N PHE A 14 -0.88 -4.99 4.31
CA PHE A 14 -2.16 -5.68 4.34
C PHE A 14 -2.54 -6.20 2.94
N ASP A 15 -3.05 -7.43 2.89
CA ASP A 15 -3.52 -8.07 1.65
C ASP A 15 -4.94 -7.57 1.29
N THR A 16 -5.08 -6.22 1.28
CA THR A 16 -6.36 -5.53 1.02
C THR A 16 -6.78 -5.67 -0.43
N GLU A 17 -5.84 -5.70 -1.37
CA GLU A 17 -6.12 -5.88 -2.79
C GLU A 17 -6.86 -7.20 -3.06
N ARG A 18 -6.39 -8.30 -2.46
CA ARG A 18 -7.05 -9.61 -2.56
C ARG A 18 -8.45 -9.60 -1.94
N LEU A 19 -8.64 -8.85 -0.84
CA LEU A 19 -9.95 -8.65 -0.24
C LEU A 19 -10.89 -7.90 -1.21
N TYR A 20 -10.44 -6.80 -1.83
CA TYR A 20 -11.22 -6.08 -2.83
C TYR A 20 -11.59 -6.96 -4.02
N GLN A 21 -10.63 -7.74 -4.56
CA GLN A 21 -10.89 -8.66 -5.66
C GLN A 21 -11.94 -9.71 -5.29
N THR A 22 -11.90 -10.22 -4.06
CA THR A 22 -12.91 -11.16 -3.54
C THR A 22 -14.30 -10.52 -3.53
N ILE A 23 -14.41 -9.30 -3.00
CA ILE A 23 -15.68 -8.57 -2.93
C ILE A 23 -16.21 -8.26 -4.34
N TRP A 24 -15.37 -7.80 -5.25
CA TRP A 24 -15.75 -7.57 -6.64
C TRP A 24 -16.32 -8.84 -7.28
N ASN A 25 -15.65 -9.98 -7.12
CA ASN A 25 -16.12 -11.25 -7.65
C ASN A 25 -17.48 -11.68 -7.04
N GLU A 26 -17.69 -11.52 -5.73
CA GLU A 26 -18.96 -11.83 -5.08
C GLU A 26 -20.10 -10.95 -5.60
N PHE A 27 -19.84 -9.65 -5.78
CA PHE A 27 -20.81 -8.70 -6.32
C PHE A 27 -21.15 -8.99 -7.79
N ALA A 28 -20.18 -9.47 -8.58
CA ALA A 28 -20.38 -9.91 -9.94
C ALA A 28 -21.23 -11.18 -10.00
N GLN A 29 -20.88 -12.20 -9.21
CA GLN A 29 -21.63 -13.47 -9.12
C GLN A 29 -23.08 -13.26 -8.70
N ALA A 30 -23.33 -12.37 -7.73
CA ALA A 30 -24.69 -12.03 -7.31
C ALA A 30 -25.53 -11.38 -8.43
N ARG A 31 -24.90 -10.88 -9.51
CA ARG A 31 -25.53 -10.32 -10.71
C ARG A 31 -25.47 -11.25 -11.92
N GLY A 32 -25.00 -12.48 -11.76
CA GLY A 32 -24.81 -13.44 -12.84
C GLY A 32 -23.68 -13.06 -13.82
N ILE A 33 -22.72 -12.23 -13.36
CA ILE A 33 -21.57 -11.79 -14.14
C ILE A 33 -20.35 -12.60 -13.73
N THR A 34 -19.54 -12.98 -14.72
CA THR A 34 -18.22 -13.55 -14.51
C THR A 34 -17.17 -12.52 -14.94
N LEU A 35 -16.35 -12.07 -13.99
CA LEU A 35 -15.25 -11.16 -14.28
C LEU A 35 -14.13 -11.94 -14.97
N GLY A 36 -13.62 -11.38 -16.09
CA GLY A 36 -12.48 -11.95 -16.78
C GLY A 36 -11.15 -11.63 -16.08
N GLU A 37 -10.09 -12.36 -16.44
CA GLU A 37 -8.74 -12.21 -15.86
C GLU A 37 -8.16 -10.78 -15.93
N GLY A 38 -8.61 -9.97 -16.91
CA GLY A 38 -8.18 -8.58 -17.06
C GLY A 38 -8.74 -7.61 -16.00
N PHE A 39 -9.86 -7.96 -15.35
CA PHE A 39 -10.55 -7.04 -14.42
C PHE A 39 -9.64 -6.60 -13.27
N ALA A 40 -8.99 -7.54 -12.60
CA ALA A 40 -8.13 -7.26 -11.45
C ALA A 40 -7.03 -6.24 -11.79
N ARG A 41 -6.39 -6.40 -12.95
CA ARG A 41 -5.34 -5.50 -13.43
C ARG A 41 -5.90 -4.13 -13.81
N GLU A 42 -7.07 -4.09 -14.47
CA GLU A 42 -7.65 -2.83 -14.93
C GLU A 42 -8.23 -2.00 -13.79
N ILE A 43 -8.72 -2.63 -12.68
CA ILE A 43 -9.35 -1.92 -11.57
C ILE A 43 -8.34 -1.44 -10.53
N GLY A 44 -7.22 -2.17 -10.32
CA GLY A 44 -6.32 -1.99 -9.19
C GLY A 44 -5.70 -0.60 -9.09
N ASP A 45 -5.14 -0.07 -10.18
CA ASP A 45 -4.45 1.23 -10.20
C ASP A 45 -5.31 2.38 -10.75
N THR A 46 -6.66 2.26 -10.72
CA THR A 46 -7.55 3.23 -11.33
C THR A 46 -8.29 4.11 -10.33
N SER A 47 -8.60 5.33 -10.73
CA SER A 47 -9.41 6.27 -9.97
C SER A 47 -10.25 7.17 -10.88
N GLY A 48 -11.22 7.87 -10.30
CA GLY A 48 -12.05 8.84 -11.01
C GLY A 48 -12.79 8.26 -12.22
N ASP A 49 -12.70 8.93 -13.36
CA ASP A 49 -13.45 8.54 -14.57
C ASP A 49 -12.96 7.21 -15.18
N LEU A 50 -11.69 6.88 -15.00
CA LEU A 50 -11.15 5.62 -15.47
C LEU A 50 -11.74 4.46 -14.68
N LEU A 51 -11.80 4.57 -13.34
CA LEU A 51 -12.44 3.59 -12.46
C LEU A 51 -13.91 3.34 -12.87
N ARG A 52 -14.68 4.43 -13.09
CA ARG A 52 -16.06 4.33 -13.57
C ARG A 52 -16.14 3.56 -14.88
N SER A 53 -15.25 3.88 -15.82
CA SER A 53 -15.22 3.22 -17.13
C SER A 53 -14.95 1.72 -17.03
N VAL A 54 -14.04 1.30 -16.14
CA VAL A 54 -13.75 -0.12 -15.87
C VAL A 54 -14.99 -0.80 -15.28
N ILE A 55 -15.63 -0.18 -14.28
CA ILE A 55 -16.83 -0.73 -13.65
C ILE A 55 -17.97 -0.90 -14.69
N VAL A 56 -18.22 0.13 -15.50
CA VAL A 56 -19.24 0.04 -16.59
C VAL A 56 -18.90 -1.06 -17.58
N LYS A 57 -17.65 -1.18 -17.99
CA LYS A 57 -17.17 -2.20 -18.96
C LYS A 57 -17.48 -3.63 -18.48
N TYR A 58 -17.22 -3.93 -17.20
CA TYR A 58 -17.30 -5.30 -16.70
C TYR A 58 -18.66 -5.63 -16.06
N TYR A 59 -19.32 -4.65 -15.45
CA TYR A 59 -20.59 -4.87 -14.76
C TYR A 59 -21.82 -4.45 -15.58
N HIS A 60 -21.63 -3.74 -16.70
CA HIS A 60 -22.72 -3.22 -17.54
C HIS A 60 -23.75 -2.41 -16.73
N THR A 61 -23.31 -1.71 -15.69
CA THR A 61 -24.16 -0.94 -14.79
C THR A 61 -24.34 0.50 -15.28
N GLU A 62 -25.54 1.07 -15.03
CA GLU A 62 -25.81 2.50 -15.23
C GLU A 62 -25.40 3.35 -14.01
N ASP A 63 -25.11 2.70 -12.88
CA ASP A 63 -24.69 3.37 -11.62
C ASP A 63 -23.33 2.79 -11.13
N PRO A 64 -22.21 3.17 -11.76
CA PRO A 64 -20.88 2.71 -11.34
C PRO A 64 -20.47 3.27 -9.98
N ASP A 65 -20.88 4.49 -9.64
CA ASP A 65 -20.54 5.11 -8.36
C ASP A 65 -21.28 4.43 -7.20
N GLY A 66 -22.56 4.10 -7.38
CA GLY A 66 -23.33 3.37 -6.37
C GLY A 66 -22.81 1.94 -6.17
N LEU A 67 -22.40 1.26 -7.23
CA LEU A 67 -21.77 -0.05 -7.12
C LEU A 67 -20.44 0.03 -6.38
N PHE A 68 -19.61 1.00 -6.72
CA PHE A 68 -18.33 1.21 -6.04
C PHE A 68 -18.50 1.53 -4.55
N ALA A 69 -19.49 2.38 -4.21
CA ALA A 69 -19.81 2.69 -2.81
C ALA A 69 -20.21 1.44 -2.00
N GLN A 70 -20.98 0.51 -2.61
CA GLN A 70 -21.34 -0.75 -1.99
C GLN A 70 -20.11 -1.65 -1.74
N VAL A 71 -19.20 -1.74 -2.71
CA VAL A 71 -17.94 -2.49 -2.57
C VAL A 71 -17.08 -1.91 -1.46
N LEU A 72 -16.93 -0.58 -1.40
CA LEU A 72 -16.19 0.10 -0.34
C LEU A 72 -16.78 -0.14 1.05
N GLU A 73 -18.11 -0.09 1.18
CA GLU A 73 -18.77 -0.34 2.48
C GLU A 73 -18.60 -1.80 2.93
N GLU A 74 -18.69 -2.76 2.00
CA GLU A 74 -18.44 -4.16 2.32
C GLU A 74 -16.97 -4.40 2.71
N ALA A 75 -16.03 -3.78 2.01
CA ALA A 75 -14.61 -3.83 2.38
C ALA A 75 -14.38 -3.27 3.78
N ARG A 76 -14.93 -2.09 4.08
CA ARG A 76 -14.85 -1.48 5.43
C ARG A 76 -15.46 -2.39 6.50
N ARG A 77 -16.59 -3.02 6.21
CA ARG A 77 -17.26 -3.94 7.14
C ARG A 77 -16.35 -5.14 7.46
N ARG A 78 -15.70 -5.73 6.46
CA ARG A 78 -14.77 -6.87 6.65
C ARG A 78 -13.51 -6.44 7.37
N LEU A 79 -12.91 -5.34 6.97
CA LEU A 79 -11.68 -4.80 7.58
C LEU A 79 -11.88 -4.41 9.06
N ARG A 80 -13.10 -4.00 9.46
CA ARG A 80 -13.42 -3.82 10.90
C ARG A 80 -13.39 -5.11 11.71
N GLN A 81 -13.50 -6.27 11.08
CA GLN A 81 -13.50 -7.57 11.73
C GLN A 81 -12.13 -8.24 11.71
N SER A 82 -11.42 -8.12 10.60
CA SER A 82 -10.11 -8.71 10.39
C SER A 82 -9.39 -8.02 9.24
N VAL A 83 -8.13 -7.69 9.44
CA VAL A 83 -7.24 -7.16 8.41
C VAL A 83 -6.20 -8.23 8.08
N PRO A 84 -6.18 -8.74 6.83
CA PRO A 84 -5.22 -9.78 6.45
C PRO A 84 -3.82 -9.20 6.35
N LEU A 85 -2.86 -9.74 7.10
CA LEU A 85 -1.46 -9.32 7.04
C LEU A 85 -0.75 -9.96 5.85
N LYS A 86 0.15 -9.21 5.23
CA LYS A 86 1.11 -9.78 4.28
C LYS A 86 2.13 -10.64 5.01
N PRO A 87 2.54 -11.79 4.45
CA PRO A 87 3.53 -12.66 5.05
C PRO A 87 4.85 -11.96 5.33
N GLY A 88 5.39 -12.12 6.54
CA GLY A 88 6.65 -11.53 6.97
C GLY A 88 6.54 -10.13 7.56
N LEU A 89 5.32 -9.54 7.64
CA LEU A 89 5.14 -8.21 8.21
C LEU A 89 5.56 -8.17 9.68
N SER A 90 5.05 -9.06 10.49
CA SER A 90 5.34 -9.09 11.93
C SER A 90 6.82 -9.27 12.20
N GLU A 91 7.46 -10.20 11.49
CA GLU A 91 8.88 -10.50 11.63
C GLU A 91 9.78 -9.31 11.23
N LEU A 92 9.36 -8.55 10.22
CA LEU A 92 10.09 -7.33 9.82
C LEU A 92 9.88 -6.21 10.83
N LEU A 93 8.65 -5.99 11.30
CA LEU A 93 8.35 -4.97 12.31
C LEU A 93 9.10 -5.23 13.61
N ASP A 94 9.08 -6.46 14.11
CA ASP A 94 9.81 -6.88 15.31
C ASP A 94 11.31 -6.60 15.15
N TYR A 95 11.90 -7.06 14.03
CA TYR A 95 13.31 -6.85 13.74
C TYR A 95 13.72 -5.37 13.72
N LEU A 96 12.91 -4.52 13.06
CA LEU A 96 13.20 -3.08 12.97
C LEU A 96 13.09 -2.41 14.35
N ARG A 97 12.09 -2.78 15.17
CA ARG A 97 11.92 -2.25 16.53
C ARG A 97 13.04 -2.69 17.47
N GLU A 98 13.46 -3.95 17.43
CA GLU A 98 14.60 -4.47 18.20
C GLU A 98 15.90 -3.74 17.87
N ASN A 99 16.04 -3.27 16.63
CA ASN A 99 17.18 -2.49 16.16
C ASN A 99 16.99 -0.96 16.29
N HIS A 100 15.98 -0.51 17.06
CA HIS A 100 15.71 0.90 17.37
C HIS A 100 15.42 1.78 16.13
N VAL A 101 14.88 1.20 15.05
CA VAL A 101 14.41 1.94 13.88
C VAL A 101 13.06 2.57 14.21
N THR A 102 12.90 3.87 13.95
CA THR A 102 11.59 4.54 14.08
C THR A 102 10.71 4.25 12.88
N LEU A 103 9.43 3.99 13.13
CA LEU A 103 8.52 3.49 12.08
C LEU A 103 7.37 4.47 11.81
N ALA A 104 7.04 4.65 10.54
CA ALA A 104 5.86 5.39 10.12
C ALA A 104 5.06 4.59 9.08
N VAL A 105 3.74 4.81 9.09
CA VAL A 105 2.87 4.43 7.97
C VAL A 105 2.58 5.67 7.13
N ALA A 106 2.66 5.55 5.81
CA ALA A 106 2.34 6.61 4.85
C ALA A 106 1.50 6.06 3.69
N SER A 107 0.19 6.19 3.78
CA SER A 107 -0.78 5.63 2.82
C SER A 107 -1.62 6.71 2.15
N SER A 108 -2.12 6.43 0.94
CA SER A 108 -3.09 7.28 0.24
C SER A 108 -4.50 7.22 0.84
N SER A 109 -4.75 6.28 1.74
CA SER A 109 -6.04 6.09 2.41
C SER A 109 -6.37 7.21 3.42
N PRO A 110 -7.66 7.47 3.73
CA PRO A 110 -8.06 8.37 4.80
C PRO A 110 -7.50 7.96 6.16
N ILE A 111 -7.16 8.92 7.00
CA ILE A 111 -6.47 8.69 8.29
C ILE A 111 -7.26 7.79 9.25
N ASP A 112 -8.57 7.90 9.27
CA ASP A 112 -9.46 7.07 10.08
C ASP A 112 -9.42 5.59 9.65
N LEU A 113 -9.33 5.32 8.34
CA LEU A 113 -9.18 3.97 7.79
C LEU A 113 -7.80 3.39 8.13
N ILE A 114 -6.73 4.17 7.96
CA ILE A 114 -5.37 3.73 8.32
C ILE A 114 -5.33 3.32 9.80
N ARG A 115 -5.78 4.19 10.69
CA ARG A 115 -5.79 3.92 12.15
C ARG A 115 -6.70 2.74 12.52
N SER A 116 -7.84 2.59 11.83
CA SER A 116 -8.73 1.44 12.03
C SER A 116 -8.04 0.13 11.66
N ASN A 117 -7.39 0.08 10.49
CA ASN A 117 -6.69 -1.11 10.02
C ASN A 117 -5.51 -1.47 10.93
N LEU A 118 -4.72 -0.47 11.36
CA LEU A 118 -3.61 -0.68 12.29
C LEU A 118 -4.07 -1.24 13.65
N ARG A 119 -5.20 -0.77 14.18
CA ARG A 119 -5.76 -1.28 15.45
C ARG A 119 -6.29 -2.69 15.32
N VAL A 120 -7.07 -2.96 14.26
CA VAL A 120 -7.66 -4.29 14.03
C VAL A 120 -6.59 -5.35 13.76
N SER A 121 -5.49 -4.95 13.12
CA SER A 121 -4.34 -5.83 12.85
C SER A 121 -3.35 -5.94 14.01
N GLU A 122 -3.59 -5.19 15.12
CA GLU A 122 -2.68 -5.07 16.25
C GLU A 122 -1.29 -4.49 15.90
N CYS A 123 -1.16 -3.86 14.71
CA CYS A 123 0.09 -3.24 14.26
C CYS A 123 0.31 -1.82 14.79
N GLU A 124 -0.74 -1.13 15.32
CA GLU A 124 -0.65 0.27 15.76
C GLU A 124 0.53 0.54 16.73
N PRO A 125 0.86 -0.33 17.70
CA PRO A 125 1.94 -0.07 18.64
C PRO A 125 3.35 -0.05 18.05
N TYR A 126 3.54 -0.57 16.84
CA TYR A 126 4.84 -0.54 16.17
C TYR A 126 5.20 0.84 15.62
N PHE A 127 4.20 1.67 15.30
CA PHE A 127 4.40 2.89 14.53
C PHE A 127 4.44 4.14 15.42
N ASP A 128 5.50 4.92 15.24
CA ASP A 128 5.69 6.21 15.90
C ASP A 128 4.83 7.31 15.24
N GLN A 129 4.59 7.19 13.91
CA GLN A 129 3.81 8.17 13.14
C GLN A 129 2.88 7.49 12.12
N VAL A 130 1.74 8.14 11.87
CA VAL A 130 0.74 7.68 10.89
C VAL A 130 0.35 8.86 10.00
N ILE A 131 0.70 8.79 8.73
CA ILE A 131 0.53 9.86 7.75
C ILE A 131 -0.47 9.43 6.67
N SER A 132 -1.45 10.29 6.41
CA SER A 132 -2.38 10.12 5.30
C SER A 132 -1.99 11.05 4.15
N GLY A 133 -1.89 10.47 2.96
CA GLY A 133 -1.78 11.19 1.70
C GLY A 133 -3.14 11.68 1.18
N HIS A 134 -4.24 11.24 1.81
CA HIS A 134 -5.58 11.64 1.40
C HIS A 134 -5.79 13.15 1.58
N GLY A 135 -6.14 13.83 0.49
CA GLY A 135 -6.34 15.28 0.50
C GLY A 135 -5.06 16.11 0.31
N LEU A 136 -3.90 15.51 0.17
CA LEU A 136 -2.71 16.23 -0.27
C LEU A 136 -2.90 16.77 -1.70
N LYS A 137 -2.29 17.93 -1.97
CA LYS A 137 -2.34 18.53 -3.32
C LYS A 137 -1.70 17.65 -4.39
N ARG A 138 -0.68 16.88 -4.01
CA ARG A 138 0.06 15.99 -4.88
C ARG A 138 0.14 14.61 -4.22
N CYS A 139 -0.58 13.66 -4.84
CA CYS A 139 -0.55 12.27 -4.45
C CYS A 139 0.64 11.54 -5.10
N LYS A 140 0.93 10.30 -4.70
CA LYS A 140 1.90 9.43 -5.40
C LYS A 140 1.60 9.44 -6.91
N PRO A 141 2.59 9.62 -7.78
CA PRO A 141 4.04 9.46 -7.60
C PRO A 141 4.81 10.70 -7.08
N PHE A 142 4.15 11.76 -6.65
CA PHE A 142 4.83 12.87 -6.00
C PHE A 142 5.28 12.50 -4.57
N PRO A 143 6.42 13.03 -4.08
CA PRO A 143 7.07 12.58 -2.86
C PRO A 143 6.41 13.04 -1.56
N ASP A 144 5.38 13.89 -1.63
CA ASP A 144 4.85 14.69 -0.51
C ASP A 144 4.52 13.84 0.72
N VAL A 145 3.86 12.68 0.55
CA VAL A 145 3.47 11.82 1.68
C VAL A 145 4.68 11.24 2.41
N PHE A 146 5.74 10.87 1.69
CA PHE A 146 6.96 10.33 2.28
C PHE A 146 7.86 11.40 2.87
N LEU A 147 7.89 12.60 2.29
CA LEU A 147 8.56 13.76 2.88
C LEU A 147 7.91 14.14 4.20
N ASN A 148 6.59 14.23 4.26
CA ASN A 148 5.85 14.47 5.49
C ASN A 148 6.13 13.38 6.54
N ALA A 149 6.20 12.10 6.12
CA ALA A 149 6.52 11.02 7.04
C ALA A 149 7.93 11.13 7.62
N ALA A 150 8.93 11.44 6.81
CA ALA A 150 10.29 11.66 7.27
C ALA A 150 10.40 12.87 8.22
N GLU A 151 9.69 13.97 7.92
CA GLU A 151 9.61 15.15 8.79
C GLU A 151 9.00 14.82 10.15
N GLU A 152 7.89 14.09 10.19
CA GLU A 152 7.24 13.67 11.45
C GLU A 152 8.10 12.68 12.25
N LEU A 153 8.91 11.85 11.60
CA LEU A 153 9.94 11.03 12.24
C LEU A 153 11.16 11.84 12.68
N ARG A 154 11.27 13.13 12.28
CA ARG A 154 12.43 14.01 12.50
C ARG A 154 13.72 13.44 11.94
N LEU A 155 13.64 12.80 10.78
CA LEU A 155 14.78 12.22 10.08
C LEU A 155 14.93 12.81 8.68
N PRO A 156 16.17 12.96 8.19
CA PRO A 156 16.36 13.24 6.78
C PRO A 156 15.85 12.06 5.94
N PRO A 157 15.22 12.29 4.77
CA PRO A 157 14.75 11.21 3.90
C PRO A 157 15.82 10.17 3.56
N ALA A 158 17.08 10.61 3.39
CA ALA A 158 18.21 9.73 3.12
C ALA A 158 18.51 8.72 4.26
N ASP A 159 18.04 8.99 5.49
CA ASP A 159 18.15 8.09 6.64
C ASP A 159 16.93 7.19 6.80
N CYS A 160 16.00 7.19 5.84
CA CYS A 160 14.78 6.38 5.86
C CYS A 160 14.77 5.34 4.73
N TYR A 161 14.22 4.16 5.05
CA TYR A 161 13.67 3.25 4.08
C TYR A 161 12.25 3.69 3.71
N VAL A 162 11.85 3.50 2.46
CA VAL A 162 10.45 3.45 2.03
C VAL A 162 10.18 2.05 1.51
N LEU A 163 9.15 1.41 2.04
CA LEU A 163 8.67 0.10 1.59
C LEU A 163 7.35 0.30 0.86
N GLU A 164 7.21 -0.27 -0.33
CA GLU A 164 6.11 -0.05 -1.25
C GLU A 164 5.84 -1.26 -2.14
N ASP A 165 4.61 -1.39 -2.64
CA ASP A 165 4.19 -2.45 -3.55
C ASP A 165 3.90 -1.94 -4.97
N SER A 166 3.63 -0.63 -5.11
CA SER A 166 3.18 0.01 -6.34
C SER A 166 4.27 0.82 -7.03
N ILE A 167 4.19 0.93 -8.38
CA ILE A 167 5.13 1.75 -9.17
C ILE A 167 5.05 3.22 -8.77
N ASN A 168 3.83 3.76 -8.58
CA ASN A 168 3.65 5.16 -8.22
C ASN A 168 4.23 5.48 -6.83
N GLY A 169 4.08 4.56 -5.88
CA GLY A 169 4.66 4.72 -4.56
C GLY A 169 6.17 4.60 -4.56
N VAL A 170 6.72 3.66 -5.32
CA VAL A 170 8.19 3.54 -5.51
C VAL A 170 8.77 4.82 -6.11
N LEU A 171 8.15 5.37 -7.16
CA LEU A 171 8.57 6.64 -7.75
C LEU A 171 8.52 7.79 -6.73
N ALA A 172 7.49 7.83 -5.88
CA ALA A 172 7.36 8.83 -4.82
C ALA A 172 8.47 8.69 -3.76
N GLY A 173 8.79 7.45 -3.33
CA GLY A 173 9.87 7.19 -2.37
C GLY A 173 11.25 7.57 -2.91
N LEU A 174 11.53 7.23 -4.17
CA LEU A 174 12.76 7.65 -4.86
C LEU A 174 12.85 9.16 -5.00
N ALA A 175 11.75 9.82 -5.39
CA ALA A 175 11.69 11.28 -5.51
C ALA A 175 11.83 12.00 -4.15
N ALA A 176 11.45 11.34 -3.04
CA ALA A 176 11.68 11.84 -1.69
C ALA A 176 13.16 11.74 -1.26
N GLY A 177 13.98 10.96 -1.97
CA GLY A 177 15.38 10.71 -1.63
C GLY A 177 15.58 9.62 -0.59
N CYS A 178 14.59 8.75 -0.38
CA CYS A 178 14.66 7.61 0.51
C CYS A 178 15.32 6.40 -0.17
N THR A 179 15.85 5.48 0.63
CA THR A 179 16.18 4.14 0.13
C THR A 179 14.88 3.37 -0.07
N THR A 180 14.46 3.23 -1.32
CA THR A 180 13.13 2.70 -1.66
C THR A 180 13.21 1.23 -2.05
N ILE A 181 12.40 0.40 -1.39
CA ILE A 181 12.33 -1.04 -1.55
C ILE A 181 10.92 -1.38 -2.03
N MET A 182 10.82 -2.03 -3.18
CA MET A 182 9.56 -2.55 -3.71
C MET A 182 9.39 -4.01 -3.32
N VAL A 183 8.24 -4.33 -2.76
CA VAL A 183 7.74 -5.70 -2.58
C VAL A 183 6.50 -5.83 -3.46
N PRO A 184 6.62 -6.34 -4.69
CA PRO A 184 5.53 -6.34 -5.65
C PRO A 184 4.30 -7.10 -5.17
N ASP A 185 3.11 -6.54 -5.38
CA ASP A 185 1.84 -7.24 -5.23
C ASP A 185 1.20 -7.48 -6.62
N TYR A 186 0.39 -6.54 -7.11
CA TYR A 186 -0.19 -6.61 -8.46
C TYR A 186 0.65 -5.92 -9.54
N SER A 187 1.49 -4.96 -9.13
CA SER A 187 2.33 -4.19 -10.04
C SER A 187 3.69 -4.86 -10.22
N GLU A 188 4.02 -5.29 -11.42
CA GLU A 188 5.35 -5.82 -11.74
C GLU A 188 6.39 -4.69 -11.79
N PRO A 189 7.62 -4.91 -11.28
CA PRO A 189 8.70 -3.94 -11.35
C PRO A 189 9.02 -3.57 -12.81
N THR A 190 9.10 -2.28 -13.10
CA THR A 190 9.51 -1.80 -14.41
C THR A 190 11.00 -1.54 -14.48
N GLN A 191 11.56 -1.60 -15.70
CA GLN A 191 12.96 -1.24 -15.91
C GLN A 191 13.28 0.18 -15.42
N GLU A 192 12.33 1.11 -15.60
CA GLU A 192 12.46 2.50 -15.17
C GLU A 192 12.75 2.65 -13.67
N ILE A 193 11.98 1.98 -12.80
CA ILE A 193 12.18 2.11 -11.34
C ILE A 193 13.49 1.45 -10.88
N ILE A 194 13.89 0.35 -11.55
CA ILE A 194 15.16 -0.33 -11.27
C ILE A 194 16.35 0.59 -11.62
N GLU A 195 16.32 1.22 -12.79
CA GLU A 195 17.36 2.17 -13.24
C GLU A 195 17.42 3.42 -12.36
N LYS A 196 16.28 3.84 -11.77
CA LYS A 196 16.23 4.92 -10.78
C LYS A 196 16.74 4.52 -9.39
N GLY A 197 17.08 3.24 -9.19
CA GLY A 197 17.72 2.75 -7.96
C GLY A 197 16.79 2.07 -6.96
N ALA A 198 15.54 1.76 -7.34
CA ALA A 198 14.66 0.96 -6.50
C ALA A 198 15.28 -0.42 -6.22
N LYS A 199 15.16 -0.88 -4.98
CA LYS A 199 15.52 -2.22 -4.56
C LYS A 199 14.28 -3.11 -4.68
N ILE A 200 14.42 -4.29 -5.27
CA ILE A 200 13.30 -5.20 -5.45
C ILE A 200 13.50 -6.40 -4.52
N CYS A 201 12.48 -6.70 -3.73
CA CYS A 201 12.41 -7.89 -2.89
C CYS A 201 11.10 -8.64 -3.20
N SER A 202 11.13 -9.96 -3.10
CA SER A 202 9.96 -10.81 -3.37
C SER A 202 8.98 -10.89 -2.19
N SER A 203 9.42 -10.47 -1.00
CA SER A 203 8.62 -10.54 0.23
C SER A 203 9.19 -9.61 1.32
N LEU A 204 8.39 -9.34 2.35
CA LEU A 204 8.84 -8.62 3.55
C LEU A 204 9.88 -9.40 4.36
N LEU A 205 9.90 -10.73 4.27
CA LEU A 205 10.96 -11.56 4.84
C LEU A 205 12.30 -11.33 4.16
N GLU A 206 12.31 -11.26 2.82
CA GLU A 206 13.53 -10.94 2.07
C GLU A 206 14.02 -9.53 2.39
N VAL A 207 13.11 -8.55 2.56
CA VAL A 207 13.48 -7.20 3.01
C VAL A 207 14.24 -7.26 4.33
N ARG A 208 13.69 -7.99 5.32
CA ARG A 208 14.33 -8.18 6.61
C ARG A 208 15.73 -8.78 6.47
N GLU A 209 15.85 -9.90 5.73
CA GLU A 209 17.12 -10.60 5.54
C GLU A 209 18.20 -9.70 4.91
N ARG A 210 17.83 -8.93 3.89
CA ARG A 210 18.76 -8.05 3.17
C ARG A 210 19.14 -6.82 3.99
N ILE A 211 18.25 -6.29 4.82
CA ILE A 211 18.60 -5.23 5.80
C ILE A 211 19.59 -5.80 6.84
N GLU A 212 19.33 -7.00 7.35
CA GLU A 212 20.22 -7.68 8.33
C GLU A 212 21.62 -7.92 7.76
N GLN A 213 21.73 -8.23 6.47
CA GLN A 213 23.00 -8.40 5.75
C GLN A 213 23.69 -7.07 5.41
N GLY A 214 23.04 -5.94 5.62
CA GLY A 214 23.59 -4.60 5.33
C GLY A 214 23.64 -4.25 3.84
N GLU A 215 22.74 -4.82 3.03
CA GLU A 215 22.70 -4.58 1.58
C GLU A 215 22.04 -3.25 1.18
N PHE A 216 21.39 -2.54 2.12
CA PHE A 216 20.63 -1.31 1.85
C PHE A 216 21.12 -0.11 2.66
#